data_f0c475bc4d4b1b7dfe31eb3ff2c9ff66
#
_entry.id   f0c475bc4d4b1b7dfe31eb3ff2c9ff66
#
_cell.length_a   1.000
_cell.length_b   1.000
_cell.length_c   1.000
_cell.angle_alpha   90.00
_cell.angle_beta   90.00
_cell.angle_gamma   90.00
#
_symmetry.space_group_name_H-M   'P 1'
#
loop_
_entity.id
_entity.type
_entity.pdbx_description
1 polymer ?
#
loop_
_entity_poly.entity_id
_entity_poly.type
_entity_poly.pdbx_seq_one_letter_code
_entity_poly.pdbx_strand_id
1 'polypeptide(L)'
;MNSDSLIEVINCRRVFDSRGNPTIEVEIFTKNGSYGRAISPSGASTGLNEAIEIRDNDEMFGGKDVKKGLEIINKKIAPQLVGLSCENQNEFDNILKNLDKSDQKLNIGGNVSTALSIANYLCASNFNKEPAYKYHCNSNKNILPRPEIQIFGGGAHAGNSKSFQDFLIYPINNMTYEEYFNIVFNVSNSAKKKLIKNNNFFGYCDEGGLYPNDLNHFQICEIINESITECKLVPGKEIGISIDVAASNFYKDGIYTLYDKELDASELTNIYDKLIKTLNVSLIEDPFQEEDIISFANLQSQYNQFVSIVGDDLICTRHDLLKNAINQKAVSAIIIKINQCGTITETLETIKLAKQNNIKTILSARSGDTEDSFLSHLAIAWGNEMIKVGS
;
A
#
# COMPACT_ATOMS: atom_id res chain seq x y z
N MET A 1 17.03 32.25 4.74
CA MET A 1 15.78 31.46 4.90
C MET A 1 14.63 32.44 4.98
N ASN A 2 13.54 32.18 4.30
CA ASN A 2 12.33 32.98 4.41
C ASN A 2 11.73 32.76 5.81
N SER A 3 11.61 33.81 6.63
CA SER A 3 11.06 33.68 7.99
C SER A 3 9.62 33.15 8.00
N ASP A 4 8.91 33.32 6.91
CA ASP A 4 7.50 32.98 6.75
C ASP A 4 7.26 31.48 6.58
N SER A 5 8.27 30.74 6.09
CA SER A 5 8.21 29.27 5.96
C SER A 5 8.51 28.52 7.25
N LEU A 6 8.90 29.22 8.32
CA LEU A 6 9.26 28.59 9.57
C LEU A 6 8.01 27.99 10.26
N ILE A 7 8.11 26.77 10.67
CA ILE A 7 7.09 26.07 11.46
C ILE A 7 6.92 26.81 12.79
N GLU A 8 5.69 27.20 13.11
CA GLU A 8 5.34 27.90 14.34
C GLU A 8 4.66 26.98 15.34
N VAL A 9 3.74 26.12 14.85
CA VAL A 9 2.94 25.22 15.68
C VAL A 9 2.81 23.86 15.06
N ILE A 10 2.94 22.83 15.90
CA ILE A 10 2.60 21.45 15.57
C ILE A 10 1.56 20.98 16.58
N ASN A 11 0.37 20.64 16.08
CA ASN A 11 -0.70 20.03 16.86
C ASN A 11 -0.83 18.56 16.50
N CYS A 12 -1.20 17.74 17.48
CA CYS A 12 -1.52 16.34 17.22
C CYS A 12 -2.73 15.89 18.03
N ARG A 13 -3.51 14.98 17.46
CA ARG A 13 -4.69 14.43 18.13
C ARG A 13 -4.93 12.98 17.73
N ARG A 14 -5.69 12.27 18.56
CA ARG A 14 -6.25 10.97 18.23
C ARG A 14 -7.47 11.15 17.33
N VAL A 15 -7.48 10.40 16.23
CA VAL A 15 -8.64 10.21 15.33
C VAL A 15 -8.85 8.72 15.10
N PHE A 16 -9.73 8.32 14.19
CA PHE A 16 -10.02 6.91 13.91
C PHE A 16 -9.85 6.60 12.43
N ASP A 17 -9.29 5.44 12.13
CA ASP A 17 -9.18 4.91 10.77
C ASP A 17 -10.52 4.32 10.28
N SER A 18 -10.56 3.85 9.03
CA SER A 18 -11.75 3.25 8.40
C SER A 18 -12.24 1.97 9.08
N ARG A 19 -11.41 1.34 9.92
CA ARG A 19 -11.75 0.17 10.73
C ARG A 19 -12.16 0.54 12.16
N GLY A 20 -12.21 1.85 12.49
CA GLY A 20 -12.53 2.36 13.82
C GLY A 20 -11.41 2.20 14.84
N ASN A 21 -10.16 1.91 14.44
CA ASN A 21 -9.02 1.91 15.34
C ASN A 21 -8.47 3.32 15.54
N PRO A 22 -8.01 3.67 16.77
CA PRO A 22 -7.32 4.93 17.00
C PRO A 22 -6.10 5.09 16.11
N THR A 23 -5.89 6.29 15.57
CA THR A 23 -4.67 6.69 14.87
C THR A 23 -4.30 8.14 15.17
N ILE A 24 -3.17 8.58 14.61
CA ILE A 24 -2.59 9.91 14.88
C ILE A 24 -2.85 10.84 13.71
N GLU A 25 -3.45 11.98 14.01
CA GLU A 25 -3.50 13.14 13.14
C GLU A 25 -2.48 14.18 13.60
N VAL A 26 -1.79 14.80 12.64
CA VAL A 26 -0.86 15.91 12.86
C VAL A 26 -1.27 17.10 11.98
N GLU A 27 -1.20 18.29 12.56
CA GLU A 27 -1.33 19.58 11.89
C GLU A 27 -0.07 20.39 12.09
N ILE A 28 0.46 20.97 11.01
CA ILE A 28 1.63 21.86 11.02
C ILE A 28 1.22 23.22 10.47
N PHE A 29 1.56 24.26 11.19
CA PHE A 29 1.35 25.66 10.79
C PHE A 29 2.68 26.41 10.74
N THR A 30 2.86 27.22 9.69
CA THR A 30 3.99 28.14 9.56
C THR A 30 3.61 29.54 10.08
N LYS A 31 4.61 30.41 10.25
CA LYS A 31 4.42 31.80 10.72
C LYS A 31 3.50 32.63 9.81
N ASN A 32 3.46 32.35 8.52
CA ASN A 32 2.52 33.03 7.60
C ASN A 32 1.12 32.40 7.56
N GLY A 33 0.87 31.36 8.37
CA GLY A 33 -0.41 30.64 8.44
C GLY A 33 -0.59 29.54 7.38
N SER A 34 0.45 29.18 6.63
CA SER A 34 0.39 28.01 5.75
C SER A 34 0.22 26.75 6.59
N TYR A 35 -0.55 25.79 6.08
CA TYR A 35 -1.10 24.68 6.83
C TYR A 35 -0.92 23.35 6.10
N GLY A 36 -0.55 22.31 6.86
CA GLY A 36 -0.56 20.93 6.39
C GLY A 36 -1.14 20.00 7.46
N ARG A 37 -1.97 19.06 7.05
CA ARG A 37 -2.61 18.07 7.90
C ARG A 37 -2.46 16.69 7.31
N ALA A 38 -2.15 15.71 8.13
CA ALA A 38 -2.10 14.32 7.73
C ALA A 38 -2.51 13.38 8.86
N ILE A 39 -3.09 12.26 8.48
CA ILE A 39 -3.45 11.16 9.38
C ILE A 39 -2.62 9.93 8.98
N SER A 40 -2.05 9.23 9.96
CA SER A 40 -1.32 7.99 9.68
C SER A 40 -2.27 6.84 9.37
N PRO A 41 -2.14 6.16 8.20
CA PRO A 41 -2.89 4.94 7.93
C PRO A 41 -2.31 3.74 8.70
N SER A 42 -3.07 2.64 8.79
CA SER A 42 -2.69 1.42 9.53
C SER A 42 -3.03 0.16 8.74
N GLY A 43 -2.09 -0.78 8.62
CA GLY A 43 -2.30 -2.06 7.93
C GLY A 43 -3.06 -3.09 8.77
N ALA A 44 -3.78 -4.02 8.11
CA ALA A 44 -4.30 -5.24 8.72
C ALA A 44 -3.23 -6.35 8.73
N SER A 45 -2.55 -6.53 7.60
CA SER A 45 -1.32 -7.30 7.48
C SER A 45 -0.12 -6.37 7.55
N THR A 46 0.96 -6.80 8.18
CA THR A 46 2.19 -6.01 8.30
C THR A 46 3.39 -6.94 8.12
N GLY A 47 4.31 -6.55 7.23
CA GLY A 47 5.58 -7.25 7.06
C GLY A 47 6.48 -7.15 8.30
N LEU A 48 7.32 -8.13 8.52
CA LEU A 48 8.24 -8.20 9.67
C LEU A 48 9.19 -7.00 9.73
N ASN A 49 9.48 -6.37 8.60
CA ASN A 49 10.42 -5.27 8.47
C ASN A 49 9.77 -3.88 8.38
N GLU A 50 8.45 -3.77 8.51
CA GLU A 50 7.76 -2.49 8.54
C GLU A 50 8.11 -1.66 9.78
N ALA A 51 7.98 -0.34 9.67
CA ALA A 51 8.04 0.55 10.82
C ALA A 51 6.88 0.26 11.78
N ILE A 52 7.21 0.08 13.06
CA ILE A 52 6.26 -0.34 14.09
C ILE A 52 5.39 0.84 14.52
N GLU A 53 4.09 0.63 14.58
CA GLU A 53 3.16 1.59 15.18
C GLU A 53 3.30 1.59 16.70
N ILE A 54 3.50 2.76 17.31
CA ILE A 54 3.43 2.88 18.76
C ILE A 54 1.98 2.84 19.20
N ARG A 55 1.67 1.86 20.06
CA ARG A 55 0.39 1.61 20.69
C ARG A 55 0.55 1.62 22.21
N ASP A 56 -0.50 1.97 22.93
CA ASP A 56 -0.41 2.10 24.39
C ASP A 56 -0.37 0.74 25.09
N ASN A 57 -0.96 -0.29 24.49
CA ASN A 57 -1.06 -1.65 25.04
C ASN A 57 -1.72 -1.67 26.43
N ASP A 58 -2.66 -0.75 26.67
CA ASP A 58 -3.50 -0.67 27.86
C ASP A 58 -4.91 -1.19 27.56
N GLU A 59 -5.87 -1.04 28.49
CA GLU A 59 -7.24 -1.52 28.30
C GLU A 59 -8.06 -0.67 27.30
N MET A 60 -7.65 0.57 27.06
CA MET A 60 -8.37 1.48 26.17
C MET A 60 -8.26 1.01 24.72
N PHE A 61 -9.39 0.97 24.02
CA PHE A 61 -9.47 0.53 22.63
C PHE A 61 -8.79 -0.83 22.37
N GLY A 62 -8.87 -1.75 23.34
CA GLY A 62 -8.24 -3.07 23.22
C GLY A 62 -6.72 -3.02 23.07
N GLY A 63 -6.06 -2.04 23.68
CA GLY A 63 -4.62 -1.84 23.63
C GLY A 63 -4.13 -0.99 22.45
N LYS A 64 -5.03 -0.57 21.55
CA LYS A 64 -4.68 0.12 20.30
C LYS A 64 -4.63 1.66 20.44
N ASP A 65 -4.78 2.22 21.66
CA ASP A 65 -4.70 3.67 21.84
C ASP A 65 -3.32 4.23 21.44
N VAL A 66 -3.25 5.55 21.16
CA VAL A 66 -2.08 6.24 20.61
C VAL A 66 -1.57 7.39 21.49
N LYS A 67 -1.94 7.41 22.78
CA LYS A 67 -1.52 8.49 23.72
C LYS A 67 -0.01 8.62 23.83
N LYS A 68 0.71 7.48 23.88
CA LYS A 68 2.20 7.48 23.89
C LYS A 68 2.76 8.17 22.66
N GLY A 69 2.21 7.92 21.48
CA GLY A 69 2.60 8.60 20.25
C GLY A 69 2.38 10.10 20.32
N LEU A 70 1.20 10.53 20.80
CA LEU A 70 0.89 11.95 21.00
C LEU A 70 1.84 12.62 22.01
N GLU A 71 2.19 11.94 23.09
CA GLU A 71 3.16 12.44 24.06
C GLU A 71 4.57 12.56 23.47
N ILE A 72 5.00 11.60 22.64
CA ILE A 72 6.28 11.65 21.95
C ILE A 72 6.33 12.86 21.01
N ILE A 73 5.26 13.12 20.24
CA ILE A 73 5.17 14.30 19.39
C ILE A 73 5.33 15.56 20.23
N ASN A 74 4.49 15.75 21.24
CA ASN A 74 4.43 16.99 22.01
C ASN A 74 5.70 17.25 22.82
N LYS A 75 6.28 16.22 23.46
CA LYS A 75 7.37 16.38 24.42
C LYS A 75 8.77 16.26 23.81
N LYS A 76 8.92 15.45 22.74
CA LYS A 76 10.24 15.14 22.19
C LYS A 76 10.47 15.67 20.77
N ILE A 77 9.46 15.61 19.90
CA ILE A 77 9.64 15.87 18.46
C ILE A 77 9.31 17.32 18.14
N ALA A 78 8.13 17.81 18.47
CA ALA A 78 7.68 19.17 18.13
C ALA A 78 8.67 20.26 18.59
N PRO A 79 9.29 20.22 19.79
CA PRO A 79 10.28 21.21 20.18
C PRO A 79 11.53 21.27 19.29
N GLN A 80 11.85 20.22 18.54
CA GLN A 80 12.99 20.18 17.63
C GLN A 80 12.63 20.59 16.20
N LEU A 81 11.35 20.50 15.84
CA LEU A 81 10.84 20.85 14.51
C LEU A 81 10.35 22.29 14.42
N VAL A 82 9.86 22.86 15.51
CA VAL A 82 9.47 24.29 15.56
C VAL A 82 10.68 25.17 15.27
N GLY A 83 10.51 26.14 14.35
CA GLY A 83 11.57 27.02 13.89
C GLY A 83 12.32 26.51 12.65
N LEU A 84 12.08 25.28 12.17
CA LEU A 84 12.57 24.79 10.89
C LEU A 84 11.71 25.34 9.74
N SER A 85 12.30 25.44 8.56
CA SER A 85 11.52 25.71 7.36
C SER A 85 10.76 24.46 6.90
N CYS A 86 9.46 24.58 6.67
CA CYS A 86 8.64 23.49 6.13
C CYS A 86 9.11 23.04 4.74
N GLU A 87 9.81 23.90 3.98
CA GLU A 87 10.29 23.60 2.63
C GLU A 87 11.44 22.59 2.60
N ASN A 88 12.12 22.36 3.73
CA ASN A 88 13.23 21.43 3.82
C ASN A 88 12.80 20.04 4.36
N GLN A 89 12.08 19.28 3.51
CA GLN A 89 11.58 17.95 3.87
C GLN A 89 12.70 17.01 4.34
N ASN A 90 13.86 17.04 3.68
CA ASN A 90 14.99 16.19 4.05
C ASN A 90 15.51 16.49 5.46
N GLU A 91 15.64 17.75 5.84
CA GLU A 91 16.07 18.14 7.18
C GLU A 91 15.04 17.73 8.23
N PHE A 92 13.75 17.95 7.93
CA PHE A 92 12.65 17.54 8.79
C PHE A 92 12.68 16.02 9.05
N ASP A 93 12.71 15.20 8.01
CA ASP A 93 12.73 13.75 8.11
C ASP A 93 14.03 13.21 8.75
N ASN A 94 15.17 13.88 8.50
CA ASN A 94 16.44 13.54 9.16
C ASN A 94 16.41 13.75 10.68
N ILE A 95 15.66 14.75 11.19
CA ILE A 95 15.47 14.90 12.63
C ILE A 95 14.69 13.69 13.17
N LEU A 96 13.62 13.27 12.51
CA LEU A 96 12.86 12.08 12.91
C LEU A 96 13.78 10.85 12.92
N LYS A 97 14.59 10.65 11.88
CA LYS A 97 15.57 9.57 11.77
C LYS A 97 16.66 9.62 12.85
N ASN A 98 17.10 10.79 13.23
CA ASN A 98 18.11 10.95 14.31
C ASN A 98 17.54 10.68 15.69
N LEU A 99 16.25 10.93 15.92
CA LEU A 99 15.54 10.60 17.15
C LEU A 99 15.29 9.10 17.31
N ASP A 100 15.23 8.39 16.18
CA ASP A 100 15.09 6.94 16.13
C ASP A 100 15.95 6.35 15.03
N LYS A 101 17.11 5.82 15.43
CA LYS A 101 18.06 5.20 14.51
C LYS A 101 17.70 3.75 14.15
N SER A 102 16.63 3.20 14.70
CA SER A 102 16.15 1.88 14.31
C SER A 102 15.41 1.95 12.98
N ASP A 103 15.64 0.95 12.13
CA ASP A 103 14.97 0.87 10.82
C ASP A 103 13.45 0.80 10.95
N GLN A 104 12.96 0.16 12.01
CA GLN A 104 11.55 -0.04 12.29
C GLN A 104 10.90 1.06 13.15
N LYS A 105 11.57 2.19 13.40
CA LYS A 105 11.04 3.30 14.23
C LYS A 105 10.57 2.87 15.63
N LEU A 106 11.33 2.00 16.29
CA LEU A 106 10.97 1.40 17.58
C LEU A 106 10.74 2.41 18.72
N ASN A 107 11.40 3.59 18.66
CA ASN A 107 11.40 4.58 19.73
C ASN A 107 10.41 5.73 19.53
N ILE A 108 10.11 6.09 18.28
CA ILE A 108 9.17 7.20 17.99
C ILE A 108 7.89 6.72 17.34
N GLY A 109 7.93 5.57 16.66
CA GLY A 109 6.80 4.95 15.96
C GLY A 109 6.66 5.35 14.50
N GLY A 110 6.34 4.35 13.65
CA GLY A 110 6.04 4.55 12.25
C GLY A 110 4.80 5.44 12.04
N ASN A 111 3.75 5.26 12.85
CA ASN A 111 2.56 6.09 12.80
C ASN A 111 2.83 7.56 13.15
N VAL A 112 3.72 7.82 14.11
CA VAL A 112 4.16 9.18 14.47
C VAL A 112 4.95 9.83 13.34
N SER A 113 5.99 9.15 12.85
CA SER A 113 6.86 9.70 11.79
C SER A 113 6.11 9.93 10.50
N THR A 114 5.22 9.01 10.11
CA THR A 114 4.40 9.10 8.89
C THR A 114 3.48 10.33 8.92
N ALA A 115 2.70 10.50 9.99
CA ALA A 115 1.80 11.65 10.10
C ALA A 115 2.55 12.98 10.05
N LEU A 116 3.68 13.09 10.77
CA LEU A 116 4.52 14.29 10.79
C LEU A 116 5.12 14.59 9.41
N SER A 117 5.71 13.59 8.77
CA SER A 117 6.40 13.75 7.49
C SER A 117 5.44 14.16 6.36
N ILE A 118 4.25 13.54 6.30
CA ILE A 118 3.22 13.92 5.31
C ILE A 118 2.65 15.31 5.62
N ALA A 119 2.36 15.62 6.89
CA ALA A 119 1.84 16.94 7.27
C ALA A 119 2.82 18.06 6.89
N ASN A 120 4.14 17.84 7.05
CA ASN A 120 5.15 18.80 6.61
C ASN A 120 5.16 18.99 5.09
N TYR A 121 5.10 17.90 4.32
CA TYR A 121 5.04 17.98 2.85
C TYR A 121 3.82 18.77 2.36
N LEU A 122 2.66 18.54 2.97
CA LEU A 122 1.42 19.26 2.64
C LEU A 122 1.49 20.73 3.07
N CYS A 123 2.12 21.03 4.20
CA CYS A 123 2.36 22.40 4.66
C CYS A 123 3.28 23.14 3.68
N ALA A 124 4.35 22.52 3.23
CA ALA A 124 5.28 23.10 2.25
C ALA A 124 4.61 23.32 0.88
N SER A 125 3.80 22.40 0.42
CA SER A 125 2.98 22.54 -0.79
C SER A 125 2.04 23.76 -0.69
N ASN A 126 1.34 23.89 0.43
CA ASN A 126 0.46 25.03 0.71
C ASN A 126 1.23 26.35 0.78
N PHE A 127 2.39 26.36 1.47
CA PHE A 127 3.28 27.52 1.56
C PHE A 127 3.68 28.02 0.16
N ASN A 128 4.03 27.12 -0.75
CA ASN A 128 4.39 27.44 -2.12
C ASN A 128 3.17 27.72 -3.01
N LYS A 129 1.95 27.64 -2.48
CA LYS A 129 0.69 27.82 -3.22
C LYS A 129 0.57 26.88 -4.43
N GLU A 130 1.16 25.71 -4.31
CA GLU A 130 1.10 24.64 -5.30
C GLU A 130 0.27 23.47 -4.76
N PRO A 131 -0.60 22.86 -5.57
CA PRO A 131 -1.26 21.63 -5.13
C PRO A 131 -0.23 20.51 -4.95
N ALA A 132 -0.44 19.64 -3.95
CA ALA A 132 0.54 18.63 -3.54
C ALA A 132 1.02 17.71 -4.69
N TYR A 133 0.18 17.45 -5.71
CA TYR A 133 0.57 16.66 -6.87
C TYR A 133 1.57 17.38 -7.82
N LYS A 134 1.73 18.70 -7.71
CA LYS A 134 2.72 19.49 -8.45
C LYS A 134 3.97 19.76 -7.64
N TYR A 135 3.81 19.84 -6.33
CA TYR A 135 4.92 20.10 -5.42
C TYR A 135 5.91 18.94 -5.48
N HIS A 136 7.19 19.25 -5.73
CA HIS A 136 8.26 18.26 -5.97
C HIS A 136 7.90 17.21 -7.03
N CYS A 137 7.13 17.60 -8.06
CA CYS A 137 6.80 16.70 -9.16
C CYS A 137 8.06 16.37 -9.98
N ASN A 138 8.42 15.09 -10.03
CA ASN A 138 9.59 14.61 -10.77
C ASN A 138 9.33 14.41 -12.28
N SER A 139 8.11 14.63 -12.75
CA SER A 139 7.75 14.47 -14.15
C SER A 139 7.17 15.75 -14.73
N ASN A 140 7.66 16.16 -15.91
CA ASN A 140 7.06 17.26 -16.68
C ASN A 140 5.68 16.88 -17.27
N LYS A 141 5.19 15.70 -17.02
CA LYS A 141 3.89 15.18 -17.46
C LYS A 141 3.12 14.71 -16.24
N ASN A 142 2.04 15.39 -15.90
CA ASN A 142 1.07 14.90 -14.91
C ASN A 142 0.34 13.67 -15.49
N ILE A 143 0.97 12.51 -15.40
CA ILE A 143 0.37 11.24 -15.84
C ILE A 143 -0.36 10.67 -14.63
N LEU A 144 -1.66 10.39 -14.82
CA LEU A 144 -2.44 9.68 -13.81
C LEU A 144 -1.97 8.22 -13.76
N PRO A 145 -1.75 7.64 -12.56
CA PRO A 145 -1.40 6.23 -12.41
C PRO A 145 -2.57 5.34 -12.83
N ARG A 146 -2.29 4.13 -13.31
CA ARG A 146 -3.36 3.15 -13.57
C ARG A 146 -3.95 2.65 -12.27
N PRO A 147 -5.28 2.73 -12.07
CA PRO A 147 -5.86 2.19 -10.86
C PRO A 147 -5.91 0.65 -10.89
N GLU A 148 -5.51 0.04 -9.81
CA GLU A 148 -5.67 -1.38 -9.52
C GLU A 148 -6.77 -1.50 -8.46
N ILE A 149 -7.93 -2.09 -8.85
CA ILE A 149 -9.15 -2.04 -8.05
C ILE A 149 -9.56 -3.45 -7.61
N GLN A 150 -9.80 -3.58 -6.32
CA GLN A 150 -10.22 -4.84 -5.69
C GLN A 150 -11.64 -5.21 -6.11
N ILE A 151 -11.82 -6.43 -6.60
CA ILE A 151 -13.14 -7.02 -6.88
C ILE A 151 -13.52 -8.00 -5.77
N PHE A 152 -12.57 -8.83 -5.31
CA PHE A 152 -12.77 -9.74 -4.19
C PHE A 152 -11.67 -9.56 -3.17
N GLY A 153 -12.02 -9.72 -1.89
CA GLY A 153 -11.07 -9.78 -0.79
C GLY A 153 -11.18 -11.07 0.01
N GLY A 154 -10.09 -11.43 0.64
CA GLY A 154 -9.93 -12.59 1.50
C GLY A 154 -8.84 -12.36 2.54
N GLY A 155 -8.14 -13.39 2.99
CA GLY A 155 -7.00 -13.31 3.88
C GLY A 155 -7.24 -12.44 5.11
N ALA A 156 -6.31 -11.55 5.39
CA ALA A 156 -6.40 -10.61 6.52
C ALA A 156 -7.54 -9.58 6.36
N HIS A 157 -7.97 -9.26 5.14
CA HIS A 157 -9.09 -8.35 4.85
C HIS A 157 -10.47 -8.98 5.13
N ALA A 158 -10.52 -10.30 5.38
CA ALA A 158 -11.74 -11.07 5.60
C ALA A 158 -11.61 -12.02 6.80
N GLY A 159 -11.24 -11.48 7.96
CA GLY A 159 -11.20 -12.21 9.22
C GLY A 159 -10.08 -13.26 9.31
N ASN A 160 -8.95 -13.05 8.65
CA ASN A 160 -7.80 -13.96 8.60
C ASN A 160 -8.14 -15.33 7.99
N SER A 161 -8.95 -15.36 6.95
CA SER A 161 -9.21 -16.57 6.18
C SER A 161 -7.91 -17.09 5.54
N LYS A 162 -7.73 -18.42 5.50
CA LYS A 162 -6.57 -19.06 4.84
C LYS A 162 -6.76 -19.09 3.33
N SER A 163 -6.82 -17.90 2.72
CA SER A 163 -7.01 -17.67 1.29
C SER A 163 -6.10 -16.55 0.83
N PHE A 164 -5.99 -16.31 -0.48
CA PHE A 164 -5.34 -15.11 -1.00
C PHE A 164 -6.05 -13.86 -0.50
N GLN A 165 -5.31 -12.78 -0.35
CA GLN A 165 -5.77 -11.55 0.29
C GLN A 165 -6.65 -10.72 -0.64
N ASP A 166 -6.20 -10.48 -1.90
CA ASP A 166 -6.95 -9.66 -2.84
C ASP A 166 -6.96 -10.25 -4.25
N PHE A 167 -8.06 -10.01 -4.96
CA PHE A 167 -8.20 -10.26 -6.38
C PHE A 167 -8.68 -8.96 -7.03
N LEU A 168 -7.82 -8.39 -7.87
CA LEU A 168 -7.98 -7.06 -8.41
C LEU A 168 -7.99 -7.08 -9.93
N ILE A 169 -8.49 -6.01 -10.53
CA ILE A 169 -8.39 -5.75 -11.95
C ILE A 169 -7.68 -4.43 -12.21
N TYR A 170 -7.07 -4.29 -13.38
CA TYR A 170 -6.41 -3.06 -13.81
C TYR A 170 -6.49 -2.89 -15.34
N PRO A 171 -6.45 -1.64 -15.88
CA PRO A 171 -6.49 -1.42 -17.32
C PRO A 171 -5.12 -1.72 -17.94
N ILE A 172 -5.07 -2.60 -18.96
CA ILE A 172 -3.84 -2.87 -19.73
C ILE A 172 -3.67 -1.78 -20.78
N ASN A 173 -4.74 -1.46 -21.52
CA ASN A 173 -4.75 -0.46 -22.55
C ASN A 173 -5.00 0.94 -21.99
N ASN A 174 -4.65 1.97 -22.76
CA ASN A 174 -5.01 3.34 -22.41
C ASN A 174 -6.52 3.52 -22.56
N MET A 175 -7.16 3.91 -21.47
CA MET A 175 -8.56 4.29 -21.40
C MET A 175 -8.71 5.44 -20.41
N THR A 176 -9.81 6.17 -20.46
CA THR A 176 -10.10 7.21 -19.47
C THR A 176 -10.46 6.60 -18.13
N TYR A 177 -10.31 7.38 -17.07
CA TYR A 177 -10.73 6.95 -15.72
C TYR A 177 -12.25 6.68 -15.66
N GLU A 178 -13.05 7.50 -16.35
CA GLU A 178 -14.51 7.31 -16.41
C GLU A 178 -14.88 5.99 -17.08
N GLU A 179 -14.24 5.65 -18.21
CA GLU A 179 -14.44 4.37 -18.88
C GLU A 179 -14.04 3.21 -17.96
N TYR A 180 -12.87 3.31 -17.32
CA TYR A 180 -12.39 2.25 -16.44
C TYR A 180 -13.27 2.06 -15.21
N PHE A 181 -13.68 3.12 -14.53
CA PHE A 181 -14.57 3.00 -13.37
C PHE A 181 -15.94 2.45 -13.73
N ASN A 182 -16.47 2.78 -14.91
CA ASN A 182 -17.68 2.13 -15.42
C ASN A 182 -17.47 0.62 -15.63
N ILE A 183 -16.31 0.20 -16.13
CA ILE A 183 -15.94 -1.21 -16.27
C ILE A 183 -15.88 -1.88 -14.90
N VAL A 184 -15.15 -1.30 -13.93
CA VAL A 184 -15.05 -1.81 -12.56
C VAL A 184 -16.41 -2.01 -11.94
N PHE A 185 -17.29 -1.01 -12.03
CA PHE A 185 -18.66 -1.08 -11.52
C PHE A 185 -19.44 -2.24 -12.14
N ASN A 186 -19.35 -2.42 -13.45
CA ASN A 186 -20.08 -3.49 -14.16
C ASN A 186 -19.51 -4.88 -13.83
N VAL A 187 -18.17 -5.03 -13.78
CA VAL A 187 -17.50 -6.28 -13.40
C VAL A 187 -17.86 -6.67 -11.98
N SER A 188 -17.78 -5.74 -11.03
CA SER A 188 -18.14 -5.98 -9.62
C SER A 188 -19.60 -6.38 -9.47
N ASN A 189 -20.53 -5.69 -10.17
CA ASN A 189 -21.94 -6.04 -10.14
C ASN A 189 -22.25 -7.39 -10.79
N SER A 190 -21.58 -7.75 -11.90
CA SER A 190 -21.71 -9.07 -12.51
C SER A 190 -21.23 -10.15 -11.56
N ALA A 191 -20.04 -9.99 -10.98
CA ALA A 191 -19.48 -10.90 -10.00
C ALA A 191 -20.41 -11.09 -8.79
N LYS A 192 -20.93 -9.99 -8.22
CA LYS A 192 -21.88 -10.02 -7.11
C LYS A 192 -23.17 -10.79 -7.43
N LYS A 193 -23.74 -10.58 -8.63
CA LYS A 193 -24.92 -11.32 -9.08
C LYS A 193 -24.66 -12.83 -9.15
N LYS A 194 -23.47 -13.25 -9.64
CA LYS A 194 -23.08 -14.66 -9.68
C LYS A 194 -22.96 -15.25 -8.27
N LEU A 195 -22.34 -14.52 -7.33
CA LEU A 195 -22.26 -14.95 -5.94
C LEU A 195 -23.65 -15.13 -5.30
N ILE A 196 -24.54 -14.17 -5.48
CA ILE A 196 -25.91 -14.23 -4.94
C ILE A 196 -26.66 -15.43 -5.54
N LYS A 197 -26.61 -15.62 -6.85
CA LYS A 197 -27.27 -16.71 -7.54
C LYS A 197 -26.83 -18.09 -7.03
N ASN A 198 -25.57 -18.23 -6.65
CA ASN A 198 -24.97 -19.48 -6.17
C ASN A 198 -24.94 -19.60 -4.66
N ASN A 199 -25.55 -18.67 -3.91
CA ASN A 199 -25.52 -18.60 -2.44
C ASN A 199 -24.09 -18.48 -1.84
N ASN A 200 -23.16 -17.89 -2.58
CA ASN A 200 -21.78 -17.69 -2.15
C ASN A 200 -21.48 -16.24 -1.71
N PHE A 201 -22.43 -15.32 -1.70
CA PHE A 201 -22.22 -13.95 -1.26
C PHE A 201 -22.31 -13.85 0.27
N PHE A 202 -21.19 -13.61 0.93
CA PHE A 202 -21.13 -13.45 2.38
C PHE A 202 -21.16 -11.99 2.84
N GLY A 203 -20.67 -11.05 2.01
CA GLY A 203 -20.63 -9.62 2.34
C GLY A 203 -19.53 -8.89 1.59
N TYR A 204 -18.93 -7.92 2.28
CA TYR A 204 -17.80 -7.15 1.80
C TYR A 204 -16.64 -7.27 2.78
N CYS A 205 -15.41 -7.23 2.28
CA CYS A 205 -14.19 -7.18 3.07
C CYS A 205 -13.81 -5.74 3.44
N ASP A 206 -12.72 -5.57 4.20
CA ASP A 206 -12.28 -4.29 4.76
C ASP A 206 -12.09 -3.19 3.71
N GLU A 207 -11.62 -3.51 2.52
CA GLU A 207 -11.35 -2.56 1.43
C GLU A 207 -12.54 -2.39 0.46
N GLY A 208 -13.70 -2.96 0.78
CA GLY A 208 -14.93 -2.83 0.01
C GLY A 208 -15.15 -3.88 -1.08
N GLY A 209 -14.18 -4.75 -1.35
CA GLY A 209 -14.31 -5.87 -2.28
C GLY A 209 -15.33 -6.91 -1.81
N LEU A 210 -15.82 -7.71 -2.74
CA LEU A 210 -16.77 -8.79 -2.45
C LEU A 210 -16.09 -9.87 -1.60
N TYR A 211 -16.77 -10.34 -0.56
CA TYR A 211 -16.31 -11.47 0.24
C TYR A 211 -17.14 -12.71 -0.11
N PRO A 212 -16.52 -13.70 -0.82
CA PRO A 212 -17.21 -14.93 -1.17
C PRO A 212 -17.15 -15.94 -0.02
N ASN A 213 -18.17 -16.81 0.08
CA ASN A 213 -18.17 -17.98 0.93
C ASN A 213 -17.82 -19.21 0.10
N ASP A 214 -16.97 -20.11 0.64
CA ASP A 214 -16.63 -21.43 0.07
C ASP A 214 -16.11 -21.42 -1.38
N LEU A 215 -15.45 -20.35 -1.83
CA LEU A 215 -14.79 -20.29 -3.12
C LEU A 215 -13.26 -20.28 -2.97
N ASN A 216 -12.58 -21.08 -3.79
CA ASN A 216 -11.13 -21.04 -3.88
C ASN A 216 -10.66 -20.01 -4.91
N HIS A 217 -9.35 -19.76 -4.95
CA HIS A 217 -8.73 -18.78 -5.85
C HIS A 217 -8.99 -19.03 -7.34
N PHE A 218 -9.12 -20.28 -7.79
CA PHE A 218 -9.45 -20.57 -9.18
C PHE A 218 -10.88 -20.14 -9.53
N GLN A 219 -11.84 -20.51 -8.69
CA GLN A 219 -13.25 -20.14 -8.87
C GLN A 219 -13.45 -18.62 -8.84
N ILE A 220 -12.73 -17.92 -7.96
CA ILE A 220 -12.77 -16.44 -7.91
C ILE A 220 -12.23 -15.83 -9.20
N CYS A 221 -11.07 -16.28 -9.69
CA CYS A 221 -10.51 -15.80 -10.95
C CYS A 221 -11.40 -16.18 -12.17
N GLU A 222 -12.06 -17.33 -12.16
CA GLU A 222 -13.05 -17.70 -13.18
C GLU A 222 -14.22 -16.71 -13.21
N ILE A 223 -14.78 -16.38 -12.03
CA ILE A 223 -15.86 -15.39 -11.92
C ILE A 223 -15.42 -14.02 -12.43
N ILE A 224 -14.18 -13.58 -12.15
CA ILE A 224 -13.64 -12.31 -12.67
C ILE A 224 -13.54 -12.36 -14.19
N ASN A 225 -12.93 -13.42 -14.76
CA ASN A 225 -12.82 -13.59 -16.23
C ASN A 225 -14.18 -13.55 -16.93
N GLU A 226 -15.16 -14.31 -16.41
CA GLU A 226 -16.52 -14.30 -16.93
C GLU A 226 -17.15 -12.90 -16.83
N SER A 227 -16.98 -12.21 -15.69
CA SER A 227 -17.56 -10.89 -15.49
C SER A 227 -16.95 -9.82 -16.41
N ILE A 228 -15.64 -9.90 -16.70
CA ILE A 228 -14.98 -9.05 -17.70
C ILE A 228 -15.55 -9.35 -19.09
N THR A 229 -15.72 -10.64 -19.42
CA THR A 229 -16.25 -11.09 -20.74
C THR A 229 -17.71 -10.62 -20.93
N GLU A 230 -18.54 -10.65 -19.89
CA GLU A 230 -19.91 -10.13 -19.93
C GLU A 230 -19.96 -8.61 -20.20
N CYS A 231 -18.90 -7.87 -19.81
CA CYS A 231 -18.70 -6.47 -20.18
C CYS A 231 -18.20 -6.27 -21.62
N LYS A 232 -18.14 -7.36 -22.43
CA LYS A 232 -17.64 -7.36 -23.82
C LYS A 232 -16.16 -6.97 -23.94
N LEU A 233 -15.37 -7.26 -22.92
CA LEU A 233 -13.93 -7.03 -22.86
C LEU A 233 -13.18 -8.38 -22.85
N VAL A 234 -11.90 -8.32 -23.21
CA VAL A 234 -11.05 -9.51 -23.30
C VAL A 234 -10.11 -9.55 -22.09
N PRO A 235 -10.32 -10.51 -21.14
CA PRO A 235 -9.42 -10.69 -20.02
C PRO A 235 -7.97 -10.93 -20.47
N GLY A 236 -7.01 -10.34 -19.78
CA GLY A 236 -5.58 -10.46 -20.10
C GLY A 236 -5.11 -9.66 -21.32
N LYS A 237 -6.02 -8.97 -22.04
CA LYS A 237 -5.66 -8.10 -23.18
C LYS A 237 -6.09 -6.64 -22.97
N GLU A 238 -7.28 -6.42 -22.46
CA GLU A 238 -7.83 -5.09 -22.20
C GLU A 238 -7.83 -4.79 -20.70
N ILE A 239 -8.25 -5.78 -19.90
CA ILE A 239 -8.26 -5.75 -18.44
C ILE A 239 -7.36 -6.87 -17.92
N GLY A 240 -6.37 -6.51 -17.12
CA GLY A 240 -5.49 -7.44 -16.42
C GLY A 240 -6.11 -7.90 -15.11
N ILE A 241 -5.74 -9.09 -14.67
CA ILE A 241 -6.09 -9.64 -13.36
C ILE A 241 -4.83 -9.65 -12.51
N SER A 242 -4.93 -9.07 -11.34
CA SER A 242 -3.91 -9.06 -10.30
C SER A 242 -4.39 -9.85 -9.09
N ILE A 243 -3.48 -10.52 -8.42
CA ILE A 243 -3.71 -11.18 -7.15
C ILE A 243 -2.68 -10.71 -6.12
N ASP A 244 -3.13 -10.40 -4.93
CA ASP A 244 -2.30 -10.27 -3.74
C ASP A 244 -2.44 -11.56 -2.93
N VAL A 245 -1.37 -12.32 -2.89
CA VAL A 245 -1.36 -13.62 -2.20
C VAL A 245 -1.14 -13.43 -0.71
N ALA A 246 -0.30 -12.44 -0.34
CA ALA A 246 0.13 -12.19 1.04
C ALA A 246 0.55 -13.48 1.76
N ALA A 247 1.44 -14.26 1.11
CA ALA A 247 1.71 -15.65 1.47
C ALA A 247 2.29 -15.81 2.88
N SER A 248 2.93 -14.79 3.44
CA SER A 248 3.41 -14.78 4.84
C SER A 248 2.29 -15.04 5.84
N ASN A 249 1.04 -14.63 5.55
CA ASN A 249 -0.09 -14.76 6.47
C ASN A 249 -0.53 -16.21 6.71
N PHE A 250 -0.21 -17.13 5.80
CA PHE A 250 -0.57 -18.55 5.92
C PHE A 250 0.66 -19.48 5.84
N TYR A 251 1.87 -18.92 6.06
CA TYR A 251 3.14 -19.64 6.14
C TYR A 251 3.52 -19.90 7.60
N LYS A 252 3.97 -21.14 7.86
CA LYS A 252 4.55 -21.52 9.15
C LYS A 252 5.52 -22.70 8.98
N ASP A 253 6.72 -22.55 9.54
CA ASP A 253 7.72 -23.64 9.65
C ASP A 253 8.01 -24.38 8.31
N GLY A 254 8.08 -23.65 7.19
CA GLY A 254 8.36 -24.23 5.87
C GLY A 254 7.12 -24.61 5.06
N ILE A 255 5.92 -24.47 5.62
CA ILE A 255 4.65 -24.95 5.06
C ILE A 255 3.66 -23.79 4.90
N TYR A 256 3.01 -23.72 3.74
CA TYR A 256 1.90 -22.82 3.44
C TYR A 256 0.58 -23.59 3.63
N THR A 257 -0.28 -23.10 4.54
CA THR A 257 -1.62 -23.69 4.75
C THR A 257 -2.67 -22.89 4.00
N LEU A 258 -3.08 -23.35 2.82
CA LEU A 258 -4.06 -22.69 1.94
C LEU A 258 -5.31 -23.55 1.80
N TYR A 259 -6.49 -23.04 2.19
CA TYR A 259 -7.76 -23.80 2.19
C TYR A 259 -7.63 -25.20 2.84
N ASP A 260 -6.99 -25.25 4.02
CA ASP A 260 -6.72 -26.48 4.79
C ASP A 260 -5.81 -27.50 4.08
N LYS A 261 -5.09 -27.09 3.05
CA LYS A 261 -4.05 -27.90 2.38
C LYS A 261 -2.68 -27.38 2.76
N GLU A 262 -1.80 -28.28 3.10
CA GLU A 262 -0.39 -28.00 3.33
C GLU A 262 0.35 -28.06 1.99
N LEU A 263 1.11 -27.03 1.69
CA LEU A 263 1.82 -26.85 0.43
C LEU A 263 3.25 -26.37 0.69
N ASP A 264 4.19 -26.80 -0.13
CA ASP A 264 5.51 -26.19 -0.21
C ASP A 264 5.56 -25.07 -1.29
N ALA A 265 6.70 -24.39 -1.43
CA ALA A 265 6.88 -23.32 -2.41
C ALA A 265 6.74 -23.80 -3.87
N SER A 266 7.11 -25.05 -4.16
CA SER A 266 6.97 -25.65 -5.49
C SER A 266 5.49 -25.90 -5.82
N GLU A 267 4.70 -26.37 -4.86
CA GLU A 267 3.27 -26.58 -5.03
C GLU A 267 2.51 -25.27 -5.19
N LEU A 268 2.90 -24.21 -4.46
CA LEU A 268 2.39 -22.86 -4.69
C LEU A 268 2.74 -22.37 -6.09
N THR A 269 3.96 -22.59 -6.57
CA THR A 269 4.36 -22.24 -7.94
C THR A 269 3.46 -22.91 -8.97
N ASN A 270 3.08 -24.19 -8.78
CA ASN A 270 2.15 -24.89 -9.66
C ASN A 270 0.75 -24.26 -9.68
N ILE A 271 0.29 -23.69 -8.55
CA ILE A 271 -0.97 -22.94 -8.49
C ILE A 271 -0.85 -21.67 -9.34
N TYR A 272 0.24 -20.89 -9.18
CA TYR A 272 0.47 -19.69 -9.99
C TYR A 272 0.57 -19.99 -11.47
N ASP A 273 1.27 -21.07 -11.85
CA ASP A 273 1.35 -21.58 -13.22
C ASP A 273 -0.04 -21.74 -13.84
N LYS A 274 -0.95 -22.39 -13.12
CA LYS A 274 -2.30 -22.61 -13.59
C LYS A 274 -3.08 -21.30 -13.70
N LEU A 275 -3.01 -20.42 -12.69
CA LEU A 275 -3.68 -19.11 -12.70
C LEU A 275 -3.21 -18.25 -13.88
N ILE A 276 -1.92 -18.21 -14.15
CA ILE A 276 -1.33 -17.48 -15.27
C ILE A 276 -1.80 -18.05 -16.61
N LYS A 277 -1.63 -19.36 -16.80
CA LYS A 277 -1.84 -20.01 -18.10
C LYS A 277 -3.32 -20.15 -18.49
N THR A 278 -4.22 -20.25 -17.50
CA THR A 278 -5.63 -20.57 -17.77
C THR A 278 -6.60 -19.45 -17.37
N LEU A 279 -6.20 -18.54 -16.47
CA LEU A 279 -7.08 -17.54 -15.90
C LEU A 279 -6.57 -16.10 -16.03
N ASN A 280 -5.61 -15.88 -16.92
CA ASN A 280 -5.13 -14.54 -17.31
C ASN A 280 -4.57 -13.69 -16.16
N VAL A 281 -4.10 -14.30 -15.06
CA VAL A 281 -3.41 -13.58 -14.00
C VAL A 281 -2.08 -13.09 -14.55
N SER A 282 -1.82 -11.79 -14.38
CA SER A 282 -0.66 -11.10 -15.00
C SER A 282 0.13 -10.25 -14.01
N LEU A 283 -0.32 -10.15 -12.74
CA LEU A 283 0.38 -9.53 -11.66
C LEU A 283 0.17 -10.37 -10.39
N ILE A 284 1.25 -10.72 -9.69
CA ILE A 284 1.22 -11.52 -8.46
C ILE A 284 2.04 -10.79 -7.40
N GLU A 285 1.35 -10.33 -6.37
CA GLU A 285 1.94 -9.66 -5.21
C GLU A 285 2.18 -10.70 -4.10
N ASP A 286 3.36 -10.63 -3.50
CA ASP A 286 3.86 -11.49 -2.41
C ASP A 286 3.49 -12.98 -2.54
N PRO A 287 3.95 -13.63 -3.64
CA PRO A 287 3.64 -15.04 -3.91
C PRO A 287 4.21 -16.01 -2.87
N PHE A 288 5.24 -15.63 -2.13
CA PHE A 288 5.89 -16.44 -1.10
C PHE A 288 6.06 -15.62 0.18
N GLN A 289 6.43 -16.28 1.28
CA GLN A 289 6.75 -15.60 2.53
C GLN A 289 7.92 -14.61 2.34
N GLU A 290 7.91 -13.52 3.07
CA GLU A 290 8.74 -12.32 2.86
C GLU A 290 10.26 -12.53 2.98
N GLU A 291 10.74 -13.62 3.56
CA GLU A 291 12.17 -13.95 3.63
C GLU A 291 12.63 -14.89 2.49
N ASP A 292 11.71 -15.48 1.70
CA ASP A 292 12.04 -16.43 0.64
C ASP A 292 12.31 -15.74 -0.71
N ILE A 293 13.30 -14.87 -0.74
CA ILE A 293 13.72 -14.14 -1.94
C ILE A 293 14.11 -15.06 -3.11
N ILE A 294 14.52 -16.30 -2.83
CA ILE A 294 14.94 -17.26 -3.86
C ILE A 294 13.73 -17.74 -4.65
N SER A 295 12.64 -18.08 -3.98
CA SER A 295 11.39 -18.47 -4.66
C SER A 295 10.80 -17.33 -5.48
N PHE A 296 10.85 -16.08 -4.97
CA PHE A 296 10.51 -14.89 -5.75
C PHE A 296 11.35 -14.78 -7.02
N ALA A 297 12.68 -14.89 -6.93
CA ALA A 297 13.59 -14.80 -8.06
C ALA A 297 13.35 -15.91 -9.11
N ASN A 298 13.09 -17.12 -8.66
CA ASN A 298 12.79 -18.25 -9.53
C ASN A 298 11.48 -18.00 -10.30
N LEU A 299 10.40 -17.59 -9.62
CA LEU A 299 9.12 -17.29 -10.25
C LEU A 299 9.24 -16.10 -11.23
N GLN A 300 9.95 -15.02 -10.84
CA GLN A 300 10.21 -13.88 -11.71
C GLN A 300 10.98 -14.29 -12.95
N SER A 301 12.01 -15.14 -12.83
CA SER A 301 12.80 -15.63 -13.95
C SER A 301 11.94 -16.43 -14.95
N GLN A 302 10.99 -17.22 -14.45
CA GLN A 302 10.11 -18.06 -15.27
C GLN A 302 9.13 -17.22 -16.11
N TYR A 303 8.67 -16.07 -15.61
CA TYR A 303 7.59 -15.27 -16.21
C TYR A 303 7.95 -13.82 -16.55
N ASN A 304 9.22 -13.45 -16.53
CA ASN A 304 9.72 -12.07 -16.60
C ASN A 304 9.16 -11.19 -17.72
N GLN A 305 8.60 -11.76 -18.79
CA GLN A 305 8.06 -11.02 -19.93
C GLN A 305 6.53 -10.86 -19.90
N PHE A 306 5.83 -11.66 -19.11
CA PHE A 306 4.37 -11.80 -19.21
C PHE A 306 3.64 -11.52 -17.91
N VAL A 307 4.30 -11.72 -16.77
CA VAL A 307 3.73 -11.53 -15.44
C VAL A 307 4.67 -10.67 -14.62
N SER A 308 4.10 -9.72 -13.89
CA SER A 308 4.84 -8.93 -12.91
C SER A 308 4.78 -9.61 -11.55
N ILE A 309 5.95 -9.95 -11.00
CA ILE A 309 6.08 -10.36 -9.61
C ILE A 309 6.33 -9.11 -8.79
N VAL A 310 5.49 -8.89 -7.80
CA VAL A 310 5.44 -7.67 -6.98
C VAL A 310 5.87 -7.98 -5.56
N GLY A 311 6.77 -7.19 -5.01
CA GLY A 311 7.15 -7.28 -3.60
C GLY A 311 6.45 -6.19 -2.79
N ASP A 312 5.69 -6.60 -1.76
CA ASP A 312 5.15 -5.76 -0.70
C ASP A 312 5.92 -6.02 0.61
N ASP A 313 5.57 -7.05 1.36
CA ASP A 313 6.23 -7.40 2.63
C ASP A 313 7.71 -7.78 2.44
N LEU A 314 8.06 -8.39 1.29
CA LEU A 314 9.45 -8.63 0.88
C LEU A 314 10.32 -7.35 0.90
N ILE A 315 9.72 -6.20 0.63
CA ILE A 315 10.43 -4.91 0.45
C ILE A 315 10.12 -3.91 1.57
N CYS A 316 8.91 -3.87 2.09
CA CYS A 316 8.45 -2.92 3.12
C CYS A 316 8.78 -1.46 2.79
N THR A 317 8.74 -1.05 1.51
CA THR A 317 9.16 0.29 1.04
C THR A 317 10.57 0.70 1.49
N ARG A 318 11.45 -0.27 1.81
CA ARG A 318 12.80 -0.06 2.32
C ARG A 318 13.84 -0.13 1.21
N HIS A 319 14.72 0.87 1.17
CA HIS A 319 15.80 0.98 0.19
C HIS A 319 16.78 -0.20 0.21
N ASP A 320 17.18 -0.69 1.39
CA ASP A 320 18.14 -1.79 1.56
C ASP A 320 17.54 -3.13 1.12
N LEU A 321 16.27 -3.42 1.47
CA LEU A 321 15.57 -4.63 1.05
C LEU A 321 15.32 -4.63 -0.46
N LEU A 322 14.93 -3.49 -1.03
CA LEU A 322 14.79 -3.34 -2.49
C LEU A 322 16.13 -3.58 -3.20
N LYS A 323 17.23 -3.03 -2.68
CA LYS A 323 18.56 -3.26 -3.25
C LYS A 323 18.92 -4.73 -3.29
N ASN A 324 18.60 -5.49 -2.23
CA ASN A 324 18.78 -6.93 -2.20
C ASN A 324 17.91 -7.64 -3.26
N ALA A 325 16.63 -7.30 -3.34
CA ALA A 325 15.70 -7.88 -4.31
C ALA A 325 16.13 -7.61 -5.77
N ILE A 326 16.67 -6.42 -6.07
CA ILE A 326 17.25 -6.08 -7.37
C ILE A 326 18.44 -6.97 -7.70
N ASN A 327 19.37 -7.15 -6.75
CA ASN A 327 20.55 -7.99 -6.93
C ASN A 327 20.18 -9.44 -7.24
N GLN A 328 19.11 -9.95 -6.62
CA GLN A 328 18.58 -11.30 -6.84
C GLN A 328 17.62 -11.39 -8.04
N LYS A 329 17.25 -10.26 -8.66
CA LYS A 329 16.24 -10.18 -9.73
C LYS A 329 14.90 -10.78 -9.29
N ALA A 330 14.52 -10.54 -8.04
CA ALA A 330 13.37 -11.19 -7.41
C ALA A 330 12.02 -10.59 -7.82
N VAL A 331 12.00 -9.31 -8.23
CA VAL A 331 10.76 -8.58 -8.52
C VAL A 331 10.88 -7.74 -9.77
N SER A 332 9.75 -7.46 -10.44
CA SER A 332 9.63 -6.49 -11.55
C SER A 332 8.77 -5.27 -11.20
N ALA A 333 8.09 -5.34 -10.07
CA ALA A 333 7.34 -4.23 -9.48
C ALA A 333 7.40 -4.29 -7.96
N ILE A 334 7.12 -3.18 -7.30
CA ILE A 334 7.04 -3.08 -5.83
C ILE A 334 5.84 -2.25 -5.41
N ILE A 335 5.27 -2.61 -4.26
CA ILE A 335 4.32 -1.79 -3.54
C ILE A 335 5.08 -0.69 -2.79
N ILE A 336 4.49 0.50 -2.74
CA ILE A 336 4.98 1.66 -2.00
C ILE A 336 3.93 2.06 -0.98
N LYS A 337 4.28 2.01 0.30
CA LYS A 337 3.46 2.44 1.43
C LYS A 337 4.30 3.29 2.37
N ILE A 338 4.01 4.57 2.50
CA ILE A 338 4.84 5.52 3.27
C ILE A 338 5.02 5.07 4.73
N ASN A 339 3.96 4.52 5.33
CA ASN A 339 4.00 4.09 6.71
C ASN A 339 4.85 2.82 6.96
N GLN A 340 5.27 2.09 5.91
CA GLN A 340 6.19 0.95 6.05
C GLN A 340 7.62 1.39 6.38
N CYS A 341 8.07 2.54 5.87
CA CYS A 341 9.39 3.11 6.17
C CYS A 341 9.30 4.35 7.09
N GLY A 342 8.15 5.02 7.13
CA GLY A 342 7.81 6.05 8.09
C GLY A 342 8.04 7.49 7.67
N THR A 343 8.70 7.79 6.53
CA THR A 343 8.91 9.16 6.04
C THR A 343 8.81 9.29 4.54
N ILE A 344 8.49 10.49 4.05
CA ILE A 344 8.50 10.83 2.62
C ILE A 344 9.89 10.69 2.02
N THR A 345 10.93 11.15 2.72
CA THR A 345 12.31 11.07 2.23
C THR A 345 12.76 9.64 1.98
N GLU A 346 12.54 8.72 2.94
CA GLU A 346 12.88 7.30 2.79
C GLU A 346 12.07 6.63 1.67
N THR A 347 10.78 7.00 1.54
CA THR A 347 9.92 6.53 0.45
C THR A 347 10.47 6.95 -0.92
N LEU A 348 10.84 8.23 -1.06
CA LEU A 348 11.39 8.77 -2.32
C LEU A 348 12.74 8.14 -2.69
N GLU A 349 13.59 7.84 -1.71
CA GLU A 349 14.86 7.12 -1.96
C GLU A 349 14.58 5.73 -2.54
N THR A 350 13.58 5.02 -2.02
CA THR A 350 13.18 3.69 -2.50
C THR A 350 12.58 3.77 -3.91
N ILE A 351 11.69 4.73 -4.18
CA ILE A 351 11.11 4.96 -5.51
C ILE A 351 12.20 5.29 -6.54
N LYS A 352 13.17 6.14 -6.16
CA LYS A 352 14.29 6.50 -7.02
C LYS A 352 15.14 5.28 -7.38
N LEU A 353 15.44 4.42 -6.42
CA LEU A 353 16.17 3.18 -6.65
C LEU A 353 15.40 2.24 -7.59
N ALA A 354 14.09 2.07 -7.38
CA ALA A 354 13.22 1.27 -8.25
C ALA A 354 13.28 1.74 -9.70
N LYS A 355 13.06 3.05 -9.93
CA LYS A 355 13.07 3.65 -11.27
C LYS A 355 14.43 3.53 -11.97
N GLN A 356 15.54 3.70 -11.24
CA GLN A 356 16.89 3.53 -11.78
C GLN A 356 17.16 2.09 -12.28
N ASN A 357 16.42 1.12 -11.76
CA ASN A 357 16.54 -0.30 -12.10
C ASN A 357 15.36 -0.84 -12.93
N ASN A 358 14.53 0.04 -13.50
CA ASN A 358 13.34 -0.32 -14.29
C ASN A 358 12.33 -1.20 -13.53
N ILE A 359 12.25 -1.07 -12.20
CA ILE A 359 11.24 -1.69 -11.36
C ILE A 359 10.04 -0.75 -11.29
N LYS A 360 8.86 -1.25 -11.62
CA LYS A 360 7.60 -0.48 -11.56
C LYS A 360 7.22 -0.20 -10.09
N THR A 361 6.53 0.92 -9.87
CA THR A 361 6.08 1.31 -8.54
C THR A 361 4.56 1.41 -8.49
N ILE A 362 3.96 0.79 -7.49
CA ILE A 362 2.51 0.79 -7.23
C ILE A 362 2.31 1.48 -5.89
N LEU A 363 1.81 2.71 -5.89
CA LEU A 363 1.51 3.41 -4.63
C LEU A 363 0.22 2.85 -4.04
N SER A 364 0.25 2.38 -2.79
CA SER A 364 -0.87 1.65 -2.18
C SER A 364 -1.40 2.35 -0.94
N ALA A 365 -2.73 2.36 -0.81
CA ALA A 365 -3.44 2.59 0.44
C ALA A 365 -3.19 1.44 1.44
N ARG A 366 -3.68 1.59 2.66
CA ARG A 366 -3.71 0.54 3.67
C ARG A 366 -5.18 0.16 3.94
N SER A 367 -5.40 -1.05 4.47
CA SER A 367 -6.75 -1.52 4.85
C SER A 367 -7.42 -0.69 5.94
N GLY A 368 -6.64 -0.06 6.82
CA GLY A 368 -7.07 0.97 7.76
C GLY A 368 -6.64 2.36 7.27
N ASP A 369 -7.30 2.88 6.25
CA ASP A 369 -7.02 4.21 5.70
C ASP A 369 -7.94 5.27 6.30
N THR A 370 -7.83 6.50 5.83
CA THR A 370 -8.53 7.66 6.36
C THR A 370 -9.15 8.48 5.23
N GLU A 371 -9.84 9.59 5.57
CA GLU A 371 -10.37 10.52 4.56
C GLU A 371 -9.30 11.37 3.86
N ASP A 372 -8.01 11.21 4.18
CA ASP A 372 -6.93 11.97 3.56
C ASP A 372 -6.74 11.61 2.08
N SER A 373 -6.67 12.63 1.23
CA SER A 373 -6.47 12.46 -0.21
C SER A 373 -5.00 12.52 -0.65
N PHE A 374 -4.05 12.62 0.28
CA PHE A 374 -2.63 12.83 -0.04
C PHE A 374 -2.06 11.74 -0.94
N LEU A 375 -2.52 10.48 -0.78
CA LEU A 375 -2.03 9.35 -1.55
C LEU A 375 -2.20 9.57 -3.06
N SER A 376 -3.37 10.03 -3.51
CA SER A 376 -3.63 10.31 -4.91
C SER A 376 -2.76 11.45 -5.46
N HIS A 377 -2.50 12.48 -4.64
CA HIS A 377 -1.59 13.55 -5.01
C HIS A 377 -0.14 13.05 -5.17
N LEU A 378 0.32 12.21 -4.23
CA LEU A 378 1.69 11.69 -4.26
C LEU A 378 1.91 10.69 -5.40
N ALA A 379 0.89 9.90 -5.76
CA ALA A 379 0.96 9.00 -6.90
C ALA A 379 1.32 9.74 -8.20
N ILE A 380 0.76 10.93 -8.40
CA ILE A 380 1.05 11.80 -9.55
C ILE A 380 2.40 12.49 -9.37
N ALA A 381 2.65 13.14 -8.22
CA ALA A 381 3.87 13.88 -7.95
C ALA A 381 5.13 13.02 -8.14
N TRP A 382 5.08 11.79 -7.70
CA TRP A 382 6.20 10.86 -7.75
C TRP A 382 6.26 10.03 -9.03
N GLY A 383 5.21 10.12 -9.89
CA GLY A 383 5.13 9.41 -11.18
C GLY A 383 5.13 7.90 -10.99
N ASN A 384 4.29 7.40 -10.09
CA ASN A 384 4.06 5.97 -9.95
C ASN A 384 3.25 5.45 -11.13
N GLU A 385 3.53 4.23 -11.57
CA GLU A 385 2.85 3.64 -12.73
C GLU A 385 1.43 3.20 -12.39
N MET A 386 1.20 2.78 -11.15
CA MET A 386 -0.09 2.28 -10.68
C MET A 386 -0.42 2.83 -9.28
N ILE A 387 -1.70 2.75 -8.94
CA ILE A 387 -2.23 3.04 -7.61
C ILE A 387 -3.20 1.94 -7.18
N LYS A 388 -3.04 1.40 -5.96
CA LYS A 388 -3.88 0.35 -5.36
C LYS A 388 -4.65 0.96 -4.18
N VAL A 389 -5.98 1.04 -4.29
CA VAL A 389 -6.82 1.84 -3.37
C VAL A 389 -8.09 1.13 -2.89
N GLY A 390 -8.12 -0.20 -2.92
CA GLY A 390 -9.29 -0.99 -2.54
C GLY A 390 -10.34 -1.04 -3.65
N SER A 391 -11.64 -0.97 -3.30
CA SER A 391 -12.77 -1.17 -4.22
C SER A 391 -13.62 0.08 -4.42
#